data_04210eca487d4b960f7e37f73b04a964
#
_entry.id   04210eca487d4b960f7e37f73b04a964
#
_cell.length_a   1.000
_cell.length_b   1.000
_cell.length_c   1.000
_cell.angle_alpha   90.00
_cell.angle_beta   90.00
_cell.angle_gamma   90.00
#
_symmetry.space_group_name_H-M   'P 1'
#
loop_
_entity.id
_entity.type
_entity.pdbx_description
1 polymer ?
#
loop_
_entity_poly.entity_id
_entity_poly.type
_entity_poly.pdbx_seq_one_letter_code
_entity_poly.pdbx_strand_id
1 'polypeptide(L)'
;MAIARTHILVCGGTGCSSSHSQALIDELNRELEEKGLLGEVQVIKTGCFGLCALGPVVVVYPEGCFYSHVTEADIPEIVEEHILKGRIVTRLLYQETVVDDKTIKNLNHTKFYEKQHRVALRNCGVINPENIDEYIAMDGYEALGRVLTGMTPDEVIQTIKDSGLRGRGGGGFPTGQKWFFARQSKGDVKYVCCNAD
;
A
#
# COMPACT_ATOMS: atom_id res chain seq x y z
N MET A 1 -20.03 10.91 0.29
CA MET A 1 -18.57 10.93 0.17
C MET A 1 -18.20 11.69 -1.09
N ALA A 2 -17.38 12.72 -1.00
CA ALA A 2 -16.80 13.32 -2.19
C ALA A 2 -15.76 12.34 -2.76
N ILE A 3 -15.85 12.01 -4.03
CA ILE A 3 -14.86 11.19 -4.72
C ILE A 3 -13.67 12.09 -5.01
N ALA A 4 -12.51 11.80 -4.43
CA ALA A 4 -11.31 12.53 -4.73
C ALA A 4 -10.90 12.28 -6.19
N ARG A 5 -10.58 13.37 -6.92
CA ARG A 5 -10.07 13.26 -8.31
C ARG A 5 -8.62 12.84 -8.38
N THR A 6 -7.88 13.07 -7.30
CA THR A 6 -6.44 12.79 -7.23
C THR A 6 -6.08 12.18 -5.89
N HIS A 7 -5.29 11.14 -5.90
CA HIS A 7 -4.68 10.55 -4.72
C HIS A 7 -3.17 10.76 -4.75
N ILE A 8 -2.63 11.31 -3.68
CA ILE A 8 -1.19 11.46 -3.47
C ILE A 8 -0.76 10.45 -2.42
N LEU A 9 -0.11 9.38 -2.83
CA LEU A 9 0.35 8.31 -1.95
C LEU A 9 1.78 8.58 -1.51
N VAL A 10 2.00 8.70 -0.22
CA VAL A 10 3.32 8.90 0.38
C VAL A 10 3.75 7.61 1.10
N CYS A 11 4.93 7.13 0.79
CA CYS A 11 5.47 5.92 1.40
C CYS A 11 5.67 6.08 2.91
N GLY A 12 4.98 5.26 3.69
CA GLY A 12 5.09 5.19 5.16
C GLY A 12 5.99 4.08 5.68
N GLY A 13 6.73 3.37 4.80
CA GLY A 13 7.69 2.35 5.21
C GLY A 13 8.82 2.93 6.06
N THR A 14 9.44 2.09 6.90
CA THR A 14 10.47 2.49 7.88
C THR A 14 11.58 3.35 7.27
N GLY A 15 12.10 2.99 6.09
CA GLY A 15 13.14 3.76 5.40
C GLY A 15 12.67 5.17 5.02
N CYS A 16 11.47 5.30 4.45
CA CYS A 16 10.92 6.61 4.10
C CYS A 16 10.54 7.43 5.34
N SER A 17 10.04 6.78 6.39
CA SER A 17 9.75 7.44 7.67
C SER A 17 11.02 7.99 8.32
N SER A 18 12.14 7.25 8.27
CA SER A 18 13.45 7.74 8.71
C SER A 18 13.99 8.89 7.85
N SER A 19 13.52 9.00 6.61
CA SER A 19 13.83 10.09 5.68
C SER A 19 12.74 11.18 5.68
N HIS A 20 12.03 11.35 6.78
CA HIS A 20 11.06 12.42 7.03
C HIS A 20 9.80 12.40 6.14
N SER A 21 9.33 11.23 5.68
CA SER A 21 8.11 11.15 4.87
C SER A 21 6.85 11.71 5.57
N GLN A 22 6.83 11.73 6.90
CA GLN A 22 5.73 12.36 7.65
C GLN A 22 5.69 13.89 7.40
N ALA A 23 6.84 14.55 7.37
CA ALA A 23 6.91 15.98 7.10
C ALA A 23 6.39 16.31 5.68
N LEU A 24 6.61 15.42 4.69
CA LEU A 24 6.01 15.58 3.36
C LEU A 24 4.47 15.52 3.40
N ILE A 25 3.91 14.63 4.22
CA ILE A 25 2.46 14.52 4.40
C ILE A 25 1.89 15.79 5.03
N ASP A 26 2.54 16.28 6.07
CA ASP A 26 2.12 17.48 6.78
C ASP A 26 2.18 18.71 5.85
N GLU A 27 3.24 18.85 5.10
CA GLU A 27 3.40 19.93 4.12
C GLU A 27 2.42 19.83 2.95
N LEU A 28 2.17 18.62 2.42
CA LEU A 28 1.14 18.39 1.39
C LEU A 28 -0.24 18.83 1.89
N ASN A 29 -0.62 18.43 3.09
CA ASN A 29 -1.91 18.80 3.66
C ASN A 29 -2.02 20.32 3.86
N ARG A 30 -0.96 20.98 4.31
CA ARG A 30 -0.90 22.43 4.47
C ARG A 30 -1.09 23.16 3.12
N GLU A 31 -0.32 22.77 2.10
CA GLU A 31 -0.43 23.35 0.77
C GLU A 31 -1.80 23.15 0.12
N LEU A 32 -2.37 21.94 0.29
CA LEU A 32 -3.71 21.63 -0.23
C LEU A 32 -4.80 22.43 0.49
N GLU A 33 -4.68 22.64 1.81
CA GLU A 33 -5.59 23.48 2.58
C GLU A 33 -5.53 24.94 2.14
N GLU A 34 -4.32 25.51 2.04
CA GLU A 34 -4.11 26.90 1.60
C GLU A 34 -4.68 27.16 0.20
N LYS A 35 -4.68 26.14 -0.67
CA LYS A 35 -5.21 26.23 -2.03
C LYS A 35 -6.69 25.77 -2.14
N GLY A 36 -7.31 25.37 -1.04
CA GLY A 36 -8.72 24.93 -1.01
C GLY A 36 -8.98 23.60 -1.72
N LEU A 37 -8.00 22.70 -1.79
CA LEU A 37 -8.04 21.45 -2.56
C LEU A 37 -8.36 20.21 -1.73
N LEU A 38 -8.49 20.28 -0.40
CA LEU A 38 -8.75 19.13 0.49
C LEU A 38 -10.03 18.33 0.16
N GLY A 39 -11.00 18.96 -0.55
CA GLY A 39 -12.21 18.28 -1.01
C GLY A 39 -12.02 17.44 -2.28
N GLU A 40 -10.94 17.65 -3.02
CA GLU A 40 -10.70 17.06 -4.33
C GLU A 40 -9.45 16.16 -4.38
N VAL A 41 -8.51 16.38 -3.47
CA VAL A 41 -7.22 15.70 -3.42
C VAL A 41 -7.05 15.05 -2.06
N GLN A 42 -6.70 13.76 -2.04
CA GLN A 42 -6.47 13.02 -0.83
C GLN A 42 -4.99 12.64 -0.69
N VAL A 43 -4.38 12.99 0.43
CA VAL A 43 -3.03 12.52 0.81
C VAL A 43 -3.16 11.24 1.60
N ILE A 44 -2.50 10.19 1.16
CA ILE A 44 -2.60 8.85 1.73
C ILE A 44 -1.21 8.39 2.16
N LYS A 45 -1.05 8.11 3.45
CA LYS A 45 0.11 7.38 3.95
C LYS A 45 -0.07 5.90 3.64
N THR A 46 0.69 5.39 2.70
CA THR A 46 0.60 3.99 2.30
C THR A 46 1.71 3.13 2.91
N GLY A 47 1.60 1.82 2.76
CA GLY A 47 2.66 0.88 3.12
C GLY A 47 3.92 1.04 2.25
N CYS A 48 4.94 0.23 2.52
CA CYS A 48 6.23 0.30 1.84
C CYS A 48 6.13 -0.11 0.37
N PHE A 49 6.65 0.72 -0.53
CA PHE A 49 6.79 0.38 -1.96
C PHE A 49 7.97 -0.59 -2.23
N GLY A 50 8.84 -0.85 -1.25
CA GLY A 50 10.01 -1.71 -1.44
C GLY A 50 11.21 -1.02 -2.12
N LEU A 51 11.12 0.26 -2.41
CA LEU A 51 12.16 1.04 -3.11
C LEU A 51 12.84 2.05 -2.15
N CYS A 52 13.29 1.56 -0.99
CA CYS A 52 13.82 2.42 0.08
C CYS A 52 15.02 3.29 -0.34
N ALA A 53 15.83 2.81 -1.29
CA ALA A 53 16.95 3.59 -1.82
C ALA A 53 16.51 4.86 -2.60
N LEU A 54 15.24 4.93 -3.00
CA LEU A 54 14.64 6.06 -3.73
C LEU A 54 13.81 6.98 -2.83
N GLY A 55 13.76 6.67 -1.53
CA GLY A 55 12.93 7.40 -0.57
C GLY A 55 13.43 8.82 -0.24
N PRO A 56 12.55 9.69 0.21
CA PRO A 56 11.09 9.51 0.27
C PRO A 56 10.43 9.42 -1.11
N VAL A 57 9.39 8.54 -1.19
CA VAL A 57 8.67 8.26 -2.44
C VAL A 57 7.26 8.79 -2.38
N VAL A 58 6.83 9.45 -3.45
CA VAL A 58 5.46 9.95 -3.64
C VAL A 58 4.93 9.46 -4.98
N VAL A 59 3.69 8.95 -4.99
CA VAL A 59 2.99 8.54 -6.22
C VAL A 59 1.71 9.33 -6.36
N VAL A 60 1.50 9.92 -7.52
CA VAL A 60 0.30 10.71 -7.82
C VAL A 60 -0.57 9.96 -8.83
N TYR A 61 -1.82 9.69 -8.45
CA TYR A 61 -2.85 9.10 -9.30
C TYR A 61 -3.90 10.14 -9.70
N PRO A 62 -4.50 10.01 -10.91
CA PRO A 62 -4.59 8.81 -11.75
C PRO A 62 -3.38 8.54 -12.67
N GLU A 63 -2.47 9.48 -12.89
CA GLU A 63 -1.37 9.35 -13.85
C GLU A 63 -0.39 8.23 -13.46
N GLY A 64 -0.29 7.93 -12.17
CA GLY A 64 0.68 6.96 -11.64
C GLY A 64 2.12 7.51 -11.65
N CYS A 65 2.27 8.84 -11.60
CA CYS A 65 3.57 9.50 -11.58
C CYS A 65 4.33 9.14 -10.32
N PHE A 66 5.52 8.57 -10.50
CA PHE A 66 6.39 8.13 -9.42
C PHE A 66 7.52 9.13 -9.20
N TYR A 67 7.44 9.88 -8.12
CA TYR A 67 8.47 10.81 -7.67
C TYR A 67 9.38 10.17 -6.63
N SER A 68 10.68 10.38 -6.78
CA SER A 68 11.73 9.84 -5.91
C SER A 68 12.54 10.96 -5.26
N HIS A 69 13.12 10.66 -4.08
CA HIS A 69 13.94 11.60 -3.33
C HIS A 69 13.25 12.95 -3.05
N VAL A 70 11.93 12.91 -2.83
CA VAL A 70 11.11 14.11 -2.60
C VAL A 70 11.46 14.72 -1.26
N THR A 71 11.61 16.03 -1.24
CA THR A 71 11.84 16.83 -0.02
C THR A 71 10.65 17.77 0.24
N GLU A 72 10.54 18.29 1.46
CA GLU A 72 9.51 19.30 1.80
C GLU A 72 9.53 20.50 0.86
N ALA A 73 10.72 20.93 0.43
CA ALA A 73 10.87 22.04 -0.50
C ALA A 73 10.30 21.78 -1.91
N ASP A 74 10.08 20.52 -2.27
CA ASP A 74 9.51 20.14 -3.56
C ASP A 74 7.97 20.16 -3.56
N ILE A 75 7.35 20.12 -2.38
CA ILE A 75 5.89 19.99 -2.24
C ILE A 75 5.13 21.16 -2.87
N PRO A 76 5.51 22.43 -2.66
CA PRO A 76 4.84 23.56 -3.32
C PRO A 76 4.84 23.44 -4.85
N GLU A 77 5.96 23.00 -5.45
CA GLU A 77 6.05 22.79 -6.90
C GLU A 77 5.16 21.62 -7.37
N ILE A 78 5.13 20.50 -6.63
CA ILE A 78 4.26 19.37 -6.96
C ILE A 78 2.79 19.81 -6.92
N VAL A 79 2.36 20.55 -5.90
CA VAL A 79 0.99 21.01 -5.78
C VAL A 79 0.65 22.03 -6.87
N GLU A 80 1.51 23.02 -7.12
CA GLU A 80 1.27 24.07 -8.10
C GLU A 80 1.30 23.54 -9.54
N GLU A 81 2.33 22.77 -9.90
CA GLU A 81 2.51 22.32 -11.28
C GLU A 81 1.69 21.06 -11.59
N HIS A 82 1.79 20.02 -10.74
CA HIS A 82 1.15 18.76 -11.06
C HIS A 82 -0.34 18.76 -10.67
N ILE A 83 -0.67 19.15 -9.43
CA ILE A 83 -2.04 19.02 -8.94
C ILE A 83 -2.97 20.09 -9.51
N LEU A 84 -2.52 21.35 -9.58
CA LEU A 84 -3.32 22.47 -10.09
C LEU A 84 -3.27 22.60 -11.61
N LYS A 85 -2.09 22.48 -12.21
CA LYS A 85 -1.90 22.77 -13.65
C LYS A 85 -1.82 21.51 -14.51
N GLY A 86 -1.78 20.30 -13.92
CA GLY A 86 -1.65 19.02 -14.63
C GLY A 86 -0.28 18.84 -15.32
N ARG A 87 0.75 19.58 -14.91
CA ARG A 87 2.09 19.51 -15.47
C ARG A 87 3.03 18.74 -14.55
N ILE A 88 3.45 17.58 -14.99
CA ILE A 88 4.31 16.68 -14.22
C ILE A 88 5.66 17.31 -13.95
N VAL A 89 6.15 17.22 -12.70
CA VAL A 89 7.46 17.74 -12.28
C VAL A 89 8.57 16.76 -12.70
N THR A 90 9.03 16.86 -13.93
CA THR A 90 9.92 15.88 -14.58
C THR A 90 11.24 15.65 -13.84
N ARG A 91 11.79 16.67 -13.15
CA ARG A 91 13.05 16.53 -12.38
C ARG A 91 12.96 15.55 -11.22
N LEU A 92 11.75 15.32 -10.68
CA LEU A 92 11.50 14.42 -9.56
C LEU A 92 11.14 13.00 -9.99
N LEU A 93 10.85 12.79 -11.27
CA LEU A 93 10.48 11.47 -11.78
C LEU A 93 11.64 10.48 -11.62
N TYR A 94 11.28 9.28 -11.20
CA TYR A 94 12.21 8.16 -11.25
C TYR A 94 12.56 7.81 -12.69
N GLN A 95 13.84 7.84 -13.04
CA GLN A 95 14.33 7.74 -14.41
C GLN A 95 13.86 6.49 -15.17
N GLU A 96 13.67 5.36 -14.49
CA GLU A 96 13.15 4.14 -15.15
C GLU A 96 11.69 4.27 -15.57
N THR A 97 10.94 5.26 -15.05
CA THR A 97 9.55 5.51 -15.45
C THR A 97 9.44 6.44 -16.66
N VAL A 98 10.54 7.09 -17.04
CA VAL A 98 10.60 7.98 -18.21
C VAL A 98 11.04 7.18 -19.43
N VAL A 99 10.15 7.07 -20.42
CA VAL A 99 10.44 6.32 -21.67
C VAL A 99 10.90 7.28 -22.76
N ASP A 100 10.23 8.42 -22.88
CA ASP A 100 10.55 9.54 -23.74
C ASP A 100 9.95 10.83 -23.11
N ASP A 101 10.17 11.99 -23.73
CA ASP A 101 9.69 13.28 -23.20
C ASP A 101 8.16 13.38 -23.05
N LYS A 102 7.39 12.37 -23.44
CA LYS A 102 5.93 12.37 -23.40
C LYS A 102 5.31 11.14 -22.77
N THR A 103 6.06 10.07 -22.54
CA THR A 103 5.54 8.79 -22.07
C THR A 103 6.13 8.43 -20.71
N ILE A 104 5.28 8.44 -19.67
CA ILE A 104 5.65 8.03 -18.32
C ILE A 104 5.07 6.64 -18.08
N LYS A 105 5.93 5.69 -17.73
CA LYS A 105 5.50 4.37 -17.30
C LYS A 105 4.94 4.43 -15.89
N ASN A 106 3.82 3.76 -15.68
CA ASN A 106 3.34 3.48 -14.35
C ASN A 106 4.39 2.67 -13.57
N LEU A 107 4.44 2.86 -12.25
CA LEU A 107 5.33 2.15 -11.32
C LEU A 107 5.36 0.62 -11.58
N ASN A 108 4.21 0.01 -11.90
CA ASN A 108 4.10 -1.43 -12.18
C ASN A 108 4.88 -1.89 -13.42
N HIS A 109 5.27 -0.99 -14.31
CA HIS A 109 6.07 -1.28 -15.52
C HIS A 109 7.57 -1.02 -15.32
N THR A 110 8.01 -0.72 -14.10
CA THR A 110 9.45 -0.65 -13.80
C THR A 110 10.04 -2.05 -13.72
N LYS A 111 11.34 -2.19 -14.03
CA LYS A 111 12.04 -3.49 -14.00
C LYS A 111 11.92 -4.22 -12.66
N PHE A 112 11.80 -3.47 -11.57
CA PHE A 112 11.63 -4.02 -10.24
C PHE A 112 10.26 -4.67 -10.07
N TYR A 113 9.17 -3.97 -10.46
CA TYR A 113 7.81 -4.48 -10.28
C TYR A 113 7.36 -5.43 -11.37
N GLU A 114 7.84 -5.28 -12.61
CA GLU A 114 7.48 -6.13 -13.74
C GLU A 114 7.71 -7.63 -13.47
N LYS A 115 8.74 -7.93 -12.67
CA LYS A 115 9.10 -9.31 -12.30
C LYS A 115 8.49 -9.77 -10.98
N GLN A 116 7.69 -8.95 -10.30
CA GLN A 116 7.08 -9.28 -9.02
C GLN A 116 5.61 -9.65 -9.17
N HIS A 117 5.22 -10.72 -8.51
CA HIS A 117 3.82 -11.10 -8.32
C HIS A 117 3.44 -10.87 -6.86
N ARG A 118 2.84 -9.72 -6.56
CA ARG A 118 2.43 -9.35 -5.21
C ARG A 118 1.11 -10.02 -4.86
N VAL A 119 1.12 -10.95 -3.91
CA VAL A 119 -0.08 -11.63 -3.39
C VAL A 119 -0.54 -10.97 -2.09
N ALA A 120 0.29 -10.98 -1.05
CA ALA A 120 -0.05 -10.40 0.25
C ALA A 120 -0.11 -8.87 0.21
N LEU A 121 0.75 -8.23 -0.59
CA LEU A 121 0.86 -6.78 -0.73
C LEU A 121 0.14 -6.24 -1.98
N ARG A 122 -0.83 -6.98 -2.54
CA ARG A 122 -1.51 -6.58 -3.79
C ARG A 122 -2.16 -5.20 -3.72
N ASN A 123 -2.69 -4.85 -2.55
CA ASN A 123 -3.37 -3.58 -2.32
C ASN A 123 -2.44 -2.46 -1.81
N CYS A 124 -1.15 -2.78 -1.55
CA CYS A 124 -0.19 -1.78 -1.08
C CYS A 124 0.08 -0.76 -2.18
N GLY A 125 -0.13 0.52 -1.87
CA GLY A 125 -0.04 1.61 -2.83
C GLY A 125 -1.24 1.70 -3.79
N VAL A 126 -2.35 1.01 -3.50
CA VAL A 126 -3.60 1.04 -4.30
C VAL A 126 -4.74 1.62 -3.48
N ILE A 127 -4.86 1.22 -2.22
CA ILE A 127 -5.91 1.69 -1.31
C ILE A 127 -5.31 2.46 -0.13
N ASN A 128 -6.16 3.26 0.52
CA ASN A 128 -5.84 3.84 1.81
C ASN A 128 -5.91 2.75 2.90
N PRO A 129 -4.79 2.39 3.57
CA PRO A 129 -4.78 1.32 4.58
C PRO A 129 -5.56 1.66 5.86
N GLU A 130 -5.90 2.94 6.07
CA GLU A 130 -6.68 3.41 7.21
C GLU A 130 -8.18 3.52 6.90
N ASN A 131 -8.60 3.19 5.66
CA ASN A 131 -9.98 3.23 5.22
C ASN A 131 -10.54 1.81 5.01
N ILE A 132 -11.41 1.37 5.95
CA ILE A 132 -12.00 0.04 5.90
C ILE A 132 -12.92 -0.18 4.69
N ASP A 133 -13.60 0.87 4.21
CA ASP A 133 -14.51 0.78 3.06
C ASP A 133 -13.73 0.44 1.78
N GLU A 134 -12.53 1.01 1.60
CA GLU A 134 -11.66 0.69 0.47
C GLU A 134 -11.14 -0.75 0.57
N TYR A 135 -10.82 -1.23 1.77
CA TYR A 135 -10.43 -2.62 1.98
C TYR A 135 -11.56 -3.59 1.64
N ILE A 136 -12.79 -3.28 2.05
CA ILE A 136 -13.98 -4.07 1.73
C ILE A 136 -14.26 -4.06 0.23
N ALA A 137 -14.12 -2.92 -0.43
CA ALA A 137 -14.30 -2.79 -1.89
C ALA A 137 -13.29 -3.63 -2.70
N MET A 138 -12.15 -4.00 -2.08
CA MET A 138 -11.13 -4.88 -2.66
C MET A 138 -11.20 -6.31 -2.09
N ASP A 139 -12.40 -6.82 -1.88
CA ASP A 139 -12.71 -8.17 -1.36
C ASP A 139 -12.21 -8.41 0.08
N GLY A 140 -11.96 -7.35 0.85
CA GLY A 140 -11.60 -7.44 2.26
C GLY A 140 -12.68 -8.14 3.07
N TYR A 141 -12.28 -9.05 3.95
CA TYR A 141 -13.16 -9.89 4.78
C TYR A 141 -14.09 -10.87 4.03
N GLU A 142 -14.05 -10.94 2.69
CA GLU A 142 -14.90 -11.90 1.95
C GLU A 142 -14.63 -13.35 2.37
N ALA A 143 -13.35 -13.73 2.47
CA ALA A 143 -12.97 -15.07 2.94
C ALA A 143 -13.46 -15.35 4.38
N LEU A 144 -13.37 -14.34 5.27
CA LEU A 144 -13.88 -14.44 6.65
C LEU A 144 -15.40 -14.66 6.64
N GLY A 145 -16.13 -13.89 5.83
CA GLY A 145 -17.58 -14.05 5.68
C GLY A 145 -17.96 -15.46 5.24
N ARG A 146 -17.30 -16.01 4.24
CA ARG A 146 -17.51 -17.40 3.76
C ARG A 146 -17.25 -18.43 4.86
N VAL A 147 -16.17 -18.27 5.61
CA VAL A 147 -15.80 -19.17 6.71
C VAL A 147 -16.87 -19.16 7.80
N LEU A 148 -17.27 -17.96 8.26
CA LEU A 148 -18.21 -17.83 9.36
C LEU A 148 -19.64 -18.32 9.03
N THR A 149 -20.02 -18.28 7.77
CA THR A 149 -21.38 -18.64 7.34
C THR A 149 -21.51 -20.04 6.76
N GLY A 150 -20.43 -20.65 6.29
CA GLY A 150 -20.52 -21.88 5.49
C GLY A 150 -19.50 -22.97 5.79
N MET A 151 -18.56 -22.76 6.73
CA MET A 151 -17.51 -23.75 7.00
C MET A 151 -17.37 -24.09 8.48
N THR A 152 -17.07 -25.35 8.75
CA THR A 152 -16.65 -25.79 10.09
C THR A 152 -15.15 -25.48 10.30
N PRO A 153 -14.68 -25.37 11.55
CA PRO A 153 -13.26 -25.18 11.83
C PRO A 153 -12.34 -26.25 11.22
N ASP A 154 -12.80 -27.48 11.13
CA ASP A 154 -12.01 -28.58 10.59
C ASP A 154 -11.90 -28.50 9.06
N GLU A 155 -12.96 -28.08 8.37
CA GLU A 155 -12.94 -27.80 6.93
C GLU A 155 -12.00 -26.63 6.59
N VAL A 156 -11.99 -25.57 7.43
CA VAL A 156 -11.03 -24.46 7.26
C VAL A 156 -9.59 -24.95 7.38
N ILE A 157 -9.30 -25.76 8.42
CA ILE A 157 -7.97 -26.34 8.61
C ILE A 157 -7.57 -27.22 7.42
N GLN A 158 -8.49 -28.04 6.92
CA GLN A 158 -8.22 -28.88 5.77
C GLN A 158 -7.95 -28.06 4.51
N THR A 159 -8.74 -27.01 4.26
CA THR A 159 -8.51 -26.08 3.13
C THR A 159 -7.10 -25.46 3.19
N ILE A 160 -6.66 -25.03 4.38
CA ILE A 160 -5.32 -24.47 4.54
C ILE A 160 -4.22 -25.55 4.38
N LYS A 161 -4.46 -26.79 4.80
CA LYS A 161 -3.52 -27.89 4.52
C LYS A 161 -3.41 -28.16 3.03
N ASP A 162 -4.52 -28.24 2.33
CA ASP A 162 -4.56 -28.54 0.90
C ASP A 162 -3.95 -27.44 0.04
N SER A 163 -4.02 -26.18 0.51
CA SER A 163 -3.37 -25.04 -0.15
C SER A 163 -1.84 -25.11 -0.11
N GLY A 164 -1.26 -25.92 0.77
CA GLY A 164 0.18 -26.01 0.96
C GLY A 164 0.81 -24.76 1.57
N LEU A 165 0.01 -23.82 2.13
CA LEU A 165 0.51 -22.58 2.74
C LEU A 165 1.52 -22.86 3.85
N ARG A 166 2.65 -22.17 3.82
CA ARG A 166 3.73 -22.27 4.80
C ARG A 166 4.02 -20.93 5.46
N GLY A 167 4.57 -20.99 6.68
CA GLY A 167 5.07 -19.81 7.39
C GLY A 167 6.18 -19.09 6.59
N ARG A 168 6.26 -17.78 6.76
CA ARG A 168 7.23 -16.89 6.09
C ARG A 168 8.29 -16.31 7.04
N GLY A 169 8.36 -16.78 8.27
CA GLY A 169 9.38 -16.39 9.27
C GLY A 169 10.70 -17.17 9.19
N GLY A 170 11.00 -17.80 8.05
CA GLY A 170 12.24 -18.56 7.82
C GLY A 170 12.10 -20.08 7.95
N GLY A 171 11.35 -20.60 8.92
CA GLY A 171 11.20 -22.06 9.15
C GLY A 171 10.26 -22.78 8.18
N GLY A 172 9.42 -22.08 7.44
CA GLY A 172 8.53 -22.66 6.43
C GLY A 172 7.56 -23.71 6.98
N PHE A 173 7.18 -23.64 8.25
CA PHE A 173 6.31 -24.63 8.88
C PHE A 173 4.92 -24.63 8.22
N PRO A 174 4.30 -25.82 7.94
CA PRO A 174 2.98 -25.89 7.32
C PRO A 174 1.90 -25.23 8.17
N THR A 175 1.27 -24.16 7.64
CA THR A 175 0.30 -23.34 8.37
C THR A 175 -0.91 -24.15 8.82
N GLY A 176 -1.48 -24.98 7.94
CA GLY A 176 -2.61 -25.82 8.28
C GLY A 176 -2.32 -26.85 9.37
N GLN A 177 -1.09 -27.36 9.44
CA GLN A 177 -0.67 -28.25 10.53
C GLN A 177 -0.56 -27.52 11.87
N LYS A 178 -0.07 -26.26 11.84
CA LYS A 178 -0.03 -25.40 13.04
C LYS A 178 -1.43 -25.12 13.56
N TRP A 179 -2.37 -24.80 12.67
CA TRP A 179 -3.76 -24.57 13.04
C TRP A 179 -4.44 -25.82 13.59
N PHE A 180 -4.14 -27.00 13.01
CA PHE A 180 -4.63 -28.27 13.51
C PHE A 180 -4.16 -28.53 14.96
N PHE A 181 -2.91 -28.33 15.29
CA PHE A 181 -2.40 -28.48 16.65
C PHE A 181 -3.05 -27.46 17.61
N ALA A 182 -3.15 -26.21 17.20
CA ALA A 182 -3.81 -25.18 18.00
C ALA A 182 -5.28 -25.52 18.30
N ARG A 183 -5.99 -26.09 17.33
CA ARG A 183 -7.39 -26.53 17.46
C ARG A 183 -7.55 -27.60 18.54
N GLN A 184 -6.58 -28.49 18.69
CA GLN A 184 -6.63 -29.58 19.67
C GLN A 184 -6.32 -29.13 21.10
N SER A 185 -5.77 -27.94 21.29
CA SER A 185 -5.46 -27.40 22.61
C SER A 185 -6.73 -27.13 23.40
N LYS A 186 -6.77 -27.70 24.62
CA LYS A 186 -7.87 -27.51 25.56
C LYS A 186 -7.73 -26.15 26.27
N GLY A 187 -8.83 -25.49 26.55
CA GLY A 187 -8.87 -24.23 27.29
C GLY A 187 -10.12 -23.41 26.93
N ASP A 188 -10.63 -22.68 27.90
CA ASP A 188 -11.86 -21.88 27.75
C ASP A 188 -11.55 -20.54 27.05
N VAL A 189 -10.33 -20.02 27.22
CA VAL A 189 -9.87 -18.77 26.60
C VAL A 189 -8.93 -19.09 25.45
N LYS A 190 -9.15 -18.43 24.31
CA LYS A 190 -8.33 -18.54 23.11
C LYS A 190 -7.71 -17.16 22.79
N TYR A 191 -6.45 -17.19 22.42
CA TYR A 191 -5.71 -15.99 22.03
C TYR A 191 -5.22 -16.13 20.59
N VAL A 192 -5.29 -15.05 19.83
CA VAL A 192 -4.71 -14.96 18.48
C VAL A 192 -3.64 -13.89 18.50
N CYS A 193 -2.42 -14.26 18.15
CA CYS A 193 -1.31 -13.34 17.99
C CYS A 193 -0.95 -13.26 16.50
N CYS A 194 -1.02 -12.05 15.92
CA CYS A 194 -0.55 -11.79 14.58
C CYS A 194 0.82 -11.13 14.66
N ASN A 195 1.83 -11.80 14.08
CA ASN A 195 3.11 -11.14 13.83
C ASN A 195 3.03 -10.52 12.44
N ALA A 196 2.97 -9.18 12.42
CA ALA A 196 2.81 -8.39 11.20
C ALA A 196 4.01 -7.44 10.98
N ASP A 197 5.15 -7.81 11.52
CA ASP A 197 6.41 -7.07 11.41
C ASP A 197 7.07 -7.30 10.03
#